data_20535169e66e57212e875f7196376f31
#
_entry.id   20535169e66e57212e875f7196376f31
#
_cell.length_a   1.000
_cell.length_b   1.000
_cell.length_c   1.000
_cell.angle_alpha   90.00
_cell.angle_beta   90.00
_cell.angle_gamma   90.00
#
_symmetry.space_group_name_H-M   'P 1'
#
loop_
_entity.id
_entity.type
_entity.pdbx_description
1 polymer ?
#
loop_
_entity_poly.entity_id
_entity_poly.type
_entity_poly.pdbx_seq_one_letter_code
_entity_poly.pdbx_strand_id
1 'polypeptide(L)'
;MSSPRTSLSANSRPSTPSKPARLDDYLGLSHPPSAQKTCIVKPLSVKVEDGPDGSVAGFVHLPPTTSATPASKTAAILLSGAGGGVVGPASIYISLADKLAALKQPVPVLRLDYRYPARNKYCVRDVLAAMKELEYAYQVKSFVLVGWSFGGAPVFTVGGEDKRVVGCATVASQTAETEGIRTLAPRPLLLLHGTGDRTLSPWCSEKLYEMYGTKGDRELKLFDGDDHALTRNALEAEQLIGGFILRCAGLDPHANAHGLSERLVGDEERVELMRKGGDLRRNESVD
;
A
#
# COMPACT_ATOMS: atom_id res chain seq x y z
N MET A 1 -51.24 -8.20 -33.80
CA MET A 1 -50.64 -7.27 -32.81
C MET A 1 -49.31 -7.86 -32.40
N SER A 2 -48.22 -7.35 -32.97
CA SER A 2 -46.87 -7.89 -32.79
C SER A 2 -46.12 -6.99 -31.80
N SER A 3 -45.66 -7.58 -30.69
CA SER A 3 -44.81 -6.89 -29.73
C SER A 3 -43.38 -6.73 -30.22
N PRO A 4 -42.74 -5.61 -30.02
CA PRO A 4 -41.32 -5.45 -30.40
C PRO A 4 -40.40 -6.12 -29.42
N ARG A 5 -39.48 -6.94 -29.93
CA ARG A 5 -38.35 -7.49 -29.16
C ARG A 5 -37.33 -6.39 -28.91
N THR A 6 -37.09 -6.10 -27.66
CA THR A 6 -36.00 -5.23 -27.19
C THR A 6 -34.69 -6.00 -27.35
N SER A 7 -33.81 -5.56 -28.22
CA SER A 7 -32.45 -6.08 -28.39
C SER A 7 -31.58 -5.60 -27.23
N LEU A 8 -31.14 -6.53 -26.38
CA LEU A 8 -30.07 -6.31 -25.40
C LEU A 8 -28.74 -6.20 -26.16
N SER A 9 -28.23 -5.00 -26.29
CA SER A 9 -26.86 -4.75 -26.75
C SER A 9 -25.91 -5.01 -25.57
N ALA A 10 -25.37 -6.21 -25.52
CA ALA A 10 -24.26 -6.53 -24.64
C ALA A 10 -23.01 -6.74 -25.50
N ASN A 11 -22.20 -5.72 -25.61
CA ASN A 11 -20.77 -5.89 -25.98
C ASN A 11 -19.95 -4.71 -25.47
N SER A 12 -19.70 -4.69 -24.17
CA SER A 12 -18.54 -3.97 -23.66
C SER A 12 -17.29 -4.81 -23.99
N ARG A 13 -16.57 -4.42 -25.04
CA ARG A 13 -15.23 -4.95 -25.30
C ARG A 13 -14.36 -4.77 -24.06
N PRO A 14 -13.52 -5.76 -23.67
CA PRO A 14 -12.55 -5.55 -22.63
C PRO A 14 -11.69 -4.34 -23.00
N SER A 15 -11.69 -3.33 -22.16
CA SER A 15 -10.86 -2.15 -22.33
C SER A 15 -9.41 -2.58 -22.50
N THR A 16 -8.76 -2.08 -23.54
CA THR A 16 -7.31 -2.21 -23.75
C THR A 16 -6.60 -1.90 -22.45
N PRO A 17 -5.56 -2.67 -22.01
CA PRO A 17 -4.83 -2.35 -20.80
C PRO A 17 -4.36 -0.90 -20.88
N SER A 18 -4.71 -0.08 -19.89
CA SER A 18 -4.21 1.28 -19.82
C SER A 18 -2.69 1.23 -19.75
N LYS A 19 -2.02 2.11 -20.51
CA LYS A 19 -0.58 2.28 -20.49
C LYS A 19 -0.12 2.48 -19.04
N PRO A 20 1.00 1.87 -18.60
CA PRO A 20 1.53 2.10 -17.27
C PRO A 20 1.71 3.58 -16.98
N ALA A 21 1.37 4.01 -15.77
CA ALA A 21 1.58 5.38 -15.35
C ALA A 21 3.07 5.71 -15.33
N ARG A 22 3.42 6.94 -15.71
CA ARG A 22 4.77 7.48 -15.63
C ARG A 22 4.88 8.41 -14.44
N LEU A 23 6.10 8.67 -13.98
CA LEU A 23 6.37 9.63 -12.89
C LEU A 23 5.72 11.00 -13.14
N ASP A 24 5.68 11.45 -14.38
CA ASP A 24 5.08 12.73 -14.78
C ASP A 24 3.56 12.78 -14.51
N ASP A 25 2.89 11.63 -14.44
CA ASP A 25 1.47 11.55 -14.13
C ASP A 25 1.18 11.86 -12.66
N TYR A 26 2.22 11.93 -11.81
CA TYR A 26 2.13 12.13 -10.36
C TYR A 26 2.75 13.44 -9.89
N LEU A 27 2.85 14.44 -10.78
CA LEU A 27 3.37 15.76 -10.43
C LEU A 27 2.60 16.35 -9.24
N GLY A 28 3.35 16.80 -8.23
CA GLY A 28 2.77 17.39 -7.00
C GLY A 28 2.40 16.39 -5.90
N LEU A 29 2.63 15.08 -6.10
CA LEU A 29 2.33 14.02 -5.11
C LEU A 29 3.57 13.50 -4.37
N SER A 30 4.65 14.28 -4.32
CA SER A 30 5.83 13.93 -3.52
C SER A 30 5.51 13.96 -2.02
N HIS A 31 4.82 14.99 -1.55
CA HIS A 31 4.41 15.21 -0.16
C HIS A 31 2.90 15.44 -0.06
N PRO A 32 2.28 15.24 1.11
CA PRO A 32 0.94 15.76 1.36
C PRO A 32 0.90 17.27 1.13
N PRO A 33 -0.21 17.83 0.61
CA PRO A 33 -0.27 19.26 0.25
C PRO A 33 0.03 20.21 1.39
N SER A 34 -0.40 19.87 2.61
CA SER A 34 -0.26 20.72 3.81
C SER A 34 0.96 20.36 4.67
N ALA A 35 1.76 19.35 4.27
CA ALA A 35 2.90 18.92 5.08
C ALA A 35 4.07 19.90 5.02
N GLN A 36 4.68 20.15 6.17
CA GLN A 36 6.03 20.67 6.21
C GLN A 36 6.97 19.61 5.62
N LYS A 37 7.76 19.97 4.62
CA LYS A 37 8.68 19.03 3.94
C LYS A 37 9.86 18.67 4.86
N THR A 38 9.59 17.81 5.84
CA THR A 38 10.55 17.41 6.88
C THR A 38 11.38 16.18 6.50
N CYS A 39 11.05 15.52 5.39
CA CYS A 39 11.81 14.41 4.82
C CYS A 39 12.19 14.68 3.37
N ILE A 40 13.07 13.85 2.81
CA ILE A 40 13.46 13.90 1.40
C ILE A 40 12.59 12.90 0.64
N VAL A 41 11.91 13.36 -0.41
CA VAL A 41 11.16 12.48 -1.32
C VAL A 41 11.79 12.50 -2.69
N LYS A 42 12.18 11.32 -3.18
CA LYS A 42 12.75 11.15 -4.52
C LYS A 42 11.79 10.35 -5.39
N PRO A 43 11.40 10.86 -6.56
CA PRO A 43 10.71 10.05 -7.55
C PRO A 43 11.67 8.96 -8.06
N LEU A 44 11.16 7.74 -8.21
CA LEU A 44 11.89 6.58 -8.71
C LEU A 44 11.20 5.99 -9.93
N SER A 45 12.01 5.58 -10.91
CA SER A 45 11.63 4.70 -11.99
C SER A 45 12.41 3.40 -11.81
N VAL A 46 11.81 2.44 -11.13
CA VAL A 46 12.46 1.17 -10.81
C VAL A 46 12.47 0.27 -12.03
N LYS A 47 13.66 -0.12 -12.49
CA LYS A 47 13.80 -1.02 -13.63
C LYS A 47 13.34 -2.43 -13.27
N VAL A 48 12.50 -3.03 -14.12
CA VAL A 48 12.04 -4.41 -13.99
C VAL A 48 12.48 -5.19 -15.22
N GLU A 49 13.19 -6.28 -15.03
CA GLU A 49 13.86 -7.02 -16.12
C GLU A 49 12.92 -7.93 -16.92
N ASP A 50 11.63 -7.98 -16.58
CA ASP A 50 10.64 -8.79 -17.27
C ASP A 50 9.51 -7.94 -17.88
N GLY A 51 9.08 -8.31 -19.07
CA GLY A 51 7.95 -7.68 -19.75
C GLY A 51 8.28 -6.41 -20.56
N PRO A 52 7.28 -5.89 -21.30
CA PRO A 52 7.52 -4.90 -22.33
C PRO A 52 7.82 -3.49 -21.83
N ASP A 53 7.43 -3.12 -20.62
CA ASP A 53 7.50 -1.73 -20.13
C ASP A 53 8.60 -1.44 -19.12
N GLY A 54 9.54 -2.31 -18.95
CA GLY A 54 10.86 -2.09 -18.34
C GLY A 54 10.95 -1.34 -16.99
N SER A 55 9.97 -0.58 -16.53
CA SER A 55 10.06 0.17 -15.27
C SER A 55 8.72 0.43 -14.60
N VAL A 56 8.73 0.55 -13.27
CA VAL A 56 7.60 0.93 -12.44
C VAL A 56 7.88 2.23 -11.69
N ALA A 57 6.88 3.11 -11.62
CA ALA A 57 6.98 4.39 -10.94
C ALA A 57 6.76 4.27 -9.43
N GLY A 58 7.45 5.11 -8.65
CA GLY A 58 7.26 5.20 -7.21
C GLY A 58 7.90 6.44 -6.60
N PHE A 59 7.72 6.61 -5.29
CA PHE A 59 8.34 7.67 -4.51
C PHE A 59 9.01 7.08 -3.27
N VAL A 60 10.32 7.26 -3.14
CA VAL A 60 11.02 6.89 -1.93
C VAL A 60 11.11 8.09 -0.99
N HIS A 61 10.69 7.88 0.26
CA HIS A 61 10.79 8.81 1.36
C HIS A 61 11.97 8.43 2.24
N LEU A 62 12.84 9.38 2.49
CA LEU A 62 14.12 9.23 3.19
C LEU A 62 14.24 10.28 4.29
N PRO A 63 15.04 10.02 5.35
CA PRO A 63 15.30 11.02 6.36
C PRO A 63 15.90 12.29 5.75
N PRO A 64 15.71 13.46 6.40
CA PRO A 64 16.41 14.67 6.00
C PRO A 64 17.92 14.50 6.13
N THR A 65 18.70 15.22 5.32
CA THR A 65 20.16 15.19 5.38
C THR A 65 20.73 15.63 6.73
N THR A 66 19.95 16.38 7.49
CA THR A 66 20.29 16.86 8.86
C THR A 66 19.95 15.85 9.95
N SER A 67 19.42 14.67 9.62
CA SER A 67 19.11 13.65 10.62
C SER A 67 20.39 13.17 11.32
N ALA A 68 20.39 13.28 12.65
CA ALA A 68 21.50 12.79 13.48
C ALA A 68 21.49 11.25 13.61
N THR A 69 20.35 10.62 13.34
CA THR A 69 20.18 9.17 13.46
C THR A 69 20.15 8.53 12.07
N PRO A 70 20.93 7.47 11.84
CA PRO A 70 20.87 6.72 10.60
C PRO A 70 19.46 6.15 10.37
N ALA A 71 19.05 6.07 9.11
CA ALA A 71 17.81 5.41 8.75
C ALA A 71 17.84 3.92 9.16
N SER A 72 16.66 3.40 9.49
CA SER A 72 16.46 1.96 9.70
C SER A 72 16.93 1.18 8.47
N LYS A 73 17.46 -0.01 8.70
CA LYS A 73 17.76 -0.98 7.62
C LYS A 73 16.53 -1.78 7.19
N THR A 74 15.41 -1.56 7.82
CA THR A 74 14.09 -2.04 7.39
C THR A 74 13.38 -0.90 6.67
N ALA A 75 12.83 -1.16 5.49
CA ALA A 75 11.99 -0.21 4.76
C ALA A 75 10.56 -0.73 4.66
N ALA A 76 9.59 0.17 4.52
CA ALA A 76 8.22 -0.19 4.14
C ALA A 76 8.01 0.00 2.63
N ILE A 77 7.27 -0.93 2.00
CA ILE A 77 6.78 -0.78 0.63
C ILE A 77 5.25 -0.78 0.69
N LEU A 78 4.65 0.29 0.20
CA LEU A 78 3.22 0.55 0.24
C LEU A 78 2.63 0.35 -1.16
N LEU A 79 1.67 -0.57 -1.28
CA LEU A 79 1.11 -1.08 -2.52
C LEU A 79 -0.39 -0.79 -2.58
N SER A 80 -0.83 -0.08 -3.62
CA SER A 80 -2.21 0.32 -3.78
C SER A 80 -3.11 -0.81 -4.31
N GLY A 81 -4.38 -0.50 -4.61
CA GLY A 81 -5.41 -1.44 -5.03
C GLY A 81 -5.34 -1.84 -6.51
N ALA A 82 -6.48 -2.31 -7.04
CA ALA A 82 -6.59 -2.79 -8.42
C ALA A 82 -6.43 -1.68 -9.47
N GLY A 83 -6.53 -0.42 -9.09
CA GLY A 83 -6.22 0.74 -9.93
C GLY A 83 -4.73 1.03 -10.07
N GLY A 84 -3.89 0.48 -9.19
CA GLY A 84 -2.55 0.97 -8.96
C GLY A 84 -2.57 2.27 -8.16
N GLY A 85 -1.57 3.12 -8.34
CA GLY A 85 -1.48 4.41 -7.69
C GLY A 85 -0.42 4.50 -6.59
N VAL A 86 -0.26 5.70 -6.03
CA VAL A 86 0.86 5.99 -5.10
C VAL A 86 0.43 6.72 -3.83
N VAL A 87 -0.87 6.95 -3.65
CA VAL A 87 -1.40 7.72 -2.51
C VAL A 87 -2.02 6.81 -1.45
N GLY A 88 -2.55 5.67 -1.89
CA GLY A 88 -3.14 4.63 -1.03
C GLY A 88 -4.55 4.94 -0.52
N PRO A 89 -5.14 4.02 0.26
CA PRO A 89 -6.50 4.16 0.76
C PRO A 89 -6.62 5.41 1.62
N ALA A 90 -7.66 6.20 1.40
CA ALA A 90 -7.91 7.47 2.09
C ALA A 90 -6.66 8.34 2.23
N SER A 91 -5.76 8.31 1.25
CA SER A 91 -4.49 9.05 1.26
C SER A 91 -3.53 8.69 2.41
N ILE A 92 -3.71 7.52 3.00
CA ILE A 92 -2.87 7.04 4.12
C ILE A 92 -1.41 6.94 3.70
N TYR A 93 -1.10 6.41 2.51
CA TYR A 93 0.28 6.10 2.15
C TYR A 93 1.15 7.34 1.96
N ILE A 94 0.61 8.42 1.36
CA ILE A 94 1.38 9.66 1.19
C ILE A 94 1.68 10.33 2.53
N SER A 95 0.74 10.30 3.47
CA SER A 95 0.90 10.86 4.82
C SER A 95 1.85 10.00 5.67
N LEU A 96 1.61 8.69 5.72
CA LEU A 96 2.40 7.74 6.50
C LEU A 96 3.87 7.72 6.07
N ALA A 97 4.13 7.78 4.76
CA ALA A 97 5.49 7.77 4.23
C ALA A 97 6.29 9.00 4.68
N ASP A 98 5.69 10.19 4.67
CA ASP A 98 6.31 11.41 5.19
C ASP A 98 6.61 11.31 6.69
N LYS A 99 5.63 10.84 7.48
CA LYS A 99 5.78 10.68 8.91
C LYS A 99 6.92 9.74 9.28
N LEU A 100 6.91 8.52 8.72
CA LEU A 100 7.91 7.49 9.04
C LEU A 100 9.33 7.93 8.67
N ALA A 101 9.50 8.63 7.55
CA ALA A 101 10.80 9.14 7.12
C ALA A 101 11.29 10.34 7.95
N ALA A 102 10.38 11.07 8.61
CA ALA A 102 10.69 12.23 9.45
C ALA A 102 10.88 11.91 10.95
N LEU A 103 10.66 10.68 11.38
CA LEU A 103 10.83 10.28 12.79
C LEU A 103 12.27 10.45 13.28
N LYS A 104 12.46 10.51 14.60
CA LYS A 104 13.81 10.51 15.21
C LYS A 104 14.61 9.26 14.84
N GLN A 105 13.95 8.12 14.72
CA GLN A 105 14.48 6.88 14.17
C GLN A 105 13.77 6.61 12.85
N PRO A 106 14.24 7.19 11.75
CA PRO A 106 13.49 7.22 10.51
C PRO A 106 13.48 5.84 9.82
N VAL A 107 12.32 5.51 9.25
CA VAL A 107 12.14 4.32 8.43
C VAL A 107 11.96 4.75 6.97
N PRO A 108 12.82 4.31 6.04
CA PRO A 108 12.61 4.55 4.61
C PRO A 108 11.29 3.93 4.14
N VAL A 109 10.56 4.65 3.30
CA VAL A 109 9.29 4.17 2.76
C VAL A 109 9.26 4.36 1.25
N LEU A 110 8.84 3.32 0.53
CA LEU A 110 8.56 3.40 -0.90
C LEU A 110 7.06 3.26 -1.14
N ARG A 111 6.46 4.26 -1.77
CA ARG A 111 5.13 4.18 -2.36
C ARG A 111 5.29 3.75 -3.81
N LEU A 112 4.82 2.55 -4.16
CA LEU A 112 5.05 1.91 -5.46
C LEU A 112 3.74 1.76 -6.23
N ASP A 113 3.72 2.21 -7.49
CA ASP A 113 2.66 1.88 -8.44
C ASP A 113 2.88 0.48 -9.03
N TYR A 114 2.08 0.09 -10.01
CA TYR A 114 2.22 -1.15 -10.77
C TYR A 114 2.36 -0.85 -12.26
N ARG A 115 3.20 -1.62 -12.95
CA ARG A 115 3.21 -1.62 -14.43
C ARG A 115 1.90 -2.15 -15.02
N TYR A 116 1.35 -3.17 -14.37
CA TYR A 116 0.11 -3.82 -14.79
C TYR A 116 -0.81 -4.05 -13.58
N PRO A 117 -1.57 -3.03 -13.15
CA PRO A 117 -2.47 -3.12 -12.01
C PRO A 117 -3.46 -4.29 -12.15
N ALA A 118 -3.82 -4.92 -11.04
CA ALA A 118 -4.68 -6.10 -10.95
C ALA A 118 -4.17 -7.36 -11.70
N ARG A 119 -2.86 -7.44 -11.94
CA ARG A 119 -2.21 -8.62 -12.50
C ARG A 119 -1.06 -9.07 -11.59
N ASN A 120 -1.38 -9.87 -10.58
CA ASN A 120 -0.46 -10.24 -9.50
C ASN A 120 0.91 -10.71 -9.99
N LYS A 121 0.95 -11.54 -11.03
CA LYS A 121 2.20 -12.04 -11.65
C LYS A 121 3.20 -10.91 -11.96
N TYR A 122 2.74 -9.78 -12.47
CA TYR A 122 3.60 -8.63 -12.79
C TYR A 122 3.85 -7.75 -11.57
N CYS A 123 2.83 -7.56 -10.71
CA CYS A 123 2.96 -6.77 -9.48
C CYS A 123 3.99 -7.39 -8.52
N VAL A 124 4.05 -8.72 -8.41
CA VAL A 124 5.10 -9.43 -7.66
C VAL A 124 6.50 -9.09 -8.20
N ARG A 125 6.67 -9.04 -9.53
CA ARG A 125 7.96 -8.66 -10.15
C ARG A 125 8.30 -7.20 -9.87
N ASP A 126 7.32 -6.31 -9.88
CA ASP A 126 7.50 -4.90 -9.54
C ASP A 126 8.00 -4.74 -8.09
N VAL A 127 7.38 -5.47 -7.14
CA VAL A 127 7.80 -5.46 -5.73
C VAL A 127 9.22 -6.00 -5.54
N LEU A 128 9.55 -7.13 -6.16
CA LEU A 128 10.88 -7.73 -6.06
C LEU A 128 11.98 -6.82 -6.65
N ALA A 129 11.69 -6.14 -7.77
CA ALA A 129 12.60 -5.16 -8.35
C ALA A 129 12.78 -3.95 -7.44
N ALA A 130 11.69 -3.47 -6.81
CA ALA A 130 11.73 -2.37 -5.85
C ALA A 130 12.55 -2.73 -4.60
N MET A 131 12.40 -3.95 -4.07
CA MET A 131 13.21 -4.44 -2.95
C MET A 131 14.71 -4.44 -3.33
N LYS A 132 15.06 -4.94 -4.52
CA LYS A 132 16.44 -4.95 -5.03
C LYS A 132 17.01 -3.53 -5.17
N GLU A 133 16.22 -2.59 -5.68
CA GLU A 133 16.61 -1.17 -5.79
C GLU A 133 16.89 -0.55 -4.42
N LEU A 134 16.00 -0.78 -3.44
CA LEU A 134 16.17 -0.27 -2.08
C LEU A 134 17.40 -0.89 -1.37
N GLU A 135 17.70 -2.15 -1.61
CA GLU A 135 18.93 -2.79 -1.11
C GLU A 135 20.19 -2.14 -1.70
N TYR A 136 20.20 -1.94 -3.00
CA TYR A 136 21.35 -1.41 -3.71
C TYR A 136 21.59 0.07 -3.40
N ALA A 137 20.56 0.90 -3.55
CA ALA A 137 20.70 2.36 -3.46
C ALA A 137 20.69 2.89 -2.02
N TYR A 138 19.98 2.21 -1.09
CA TYR A 138 19.73 2.73 0.27
C TYR A 138 20.19 1.76 1.38
N GLN A 139 20.86 0.67 1.03
CA GLN A 139 21.41 -0.31 1.98
C GLN A 139 20.36 -0.93 2.91
N VAL A 140 19.09 -0.98 2.48
CA VAL A 140 18.00 -1.66 3.17
C VAL A 140 18.29 -3.18 3.21
N LYS A 141 17.89 -3.86 4.27
CA LYS A 141 18.14 -5.31 4.47
C LYS A 141 16.85 -6.11 4.64
N SER A 142 15.79 -5.46 5.12
CA SER A 142 14.51 -6.11 5.36
C SER A 142 13.35 -5.19 5.01
N PHE A 143 12.17 -5.77 4.82
CA PHE A 143 11.02 -5.08 4.27
C PHE A 143 9.75 -5.37 5.06
N VAL A 144 8.91 -4.37 5.26
CA VAL A 144 7.51 -4.52 5.64
C VAL A 144 6.67 -4.20 4.42
N LEU A 145 5.82 -5.12 4.02
CA LEU A 145 4.92 -4.92 2.89
C LEU A 145 3.52 -4.54 3.38
N VAL A 146 2.97 -3.48 2.81
CA VAL A 146 1.61 -3.01 3.13
C VAL A 146 0.80 -2.95 1.84
N GLY A 147 -0.38 -3.55 1.83
CA GLY A 147 -1.24 -3.59 0.64
C GLY A 147 -2.67 -3.14 0.91
N TRP A 148 -3.30 -2.49 -0.06
CA TRP A 148 -4.71 -2.16 -0.04
C TRP A 148 -5.46 -2.98 -1.09
N SER A 149 -6.64 -3.53 -0.73
CA SER A 149 -7.53 -4.23 -1.68
C SER A 149 -6.79 -5.34 -2.44
N PHE A 150 -6.69 -5.26 -3.76
CA PHE A 150 -5.86 -6.13 -4.60
C PHE A 150 -4.39 -6.19 -4.13
N GLY A 151 -3.86 -5.10 -3.56
CA GLY A 151 -2.47 -5.03 -3.08
C GLY A 151 -2.10 -6.11 -2.06
N GLY A 152 -3.08 -6.75 -1.42
CA GLY A 152 -2.86 -7.92 -0.57
C GLY A 152 -2.31 -9.13 -1.33
N ALA A 153 -2.65 -9.31 -2.61
CA ALA A 153 -2.15 -10.44 -3.42
C ALA A 153 -0.61 -10.39 -3.58
N PRO A 154 0.02 -9.31 -4.11
CA PRO A 154 1.48 -9.25 -4.17
C PRO A 154 2.14 -9.22 -2.79
N VAL A 155 1.50 -8.59 -1.76
CA VAL A 155 2.02 -8.59 -0.38
C VAL A 155 2.18 -10.02 0.13
N PHE A 156 1.16 -10.85 0.05
CA PHE A 156 1.23 -12.22 0.58
C PHE A 156 2.02 -13.15 -0.32
N THR A 157 2.01 -12.97 -1.64
CA THR A 157 2.85 -13.77 -2.54
C THR A 157 4.33 -13.54 -2.23
N VAL A 158 4.79 -12.27 -2.22
CA VAL A 158 6.20 -11.95 -1.90
C VAL A 158 6.51 -12.27 -0.43
N GLY A 159 5.62 -11.88 0.49
CA GLY A 159 5.79 -12.14 1.92
C GLY A 159 5.89 -13.62 2.26
N GLY A 160 5.16 -14.49 1.56
CA GLY A 160 5.23 -15.94 1.76
C GLY A 160 6.55 -16.58 1.34
N GLU A 161 7.18 -16.04 0.29
CA GLU A 161 8.35 -16.63 -0.37
C GLU A 161 9.67 -15.98 0.04
N ASP A 162 9.70 -14.64 0.22
CA ASP A 162 10.92 -13.87 0.47
C ASP A 162 11.16 -13.64 1.96
N LYS A 163 12.26 -14.18 2.49
CA LYS A 163 12.62 -14.08 3.91
C LYS A 163 13.09 -12.69 4.35
N ARG A 164 13.37 -11.79 3.41
CA ARG A 164 13.68 -10.39 3.72
C ARG A 164 12.44 -9.61 4.15
N VAL A 165 11.24 -10.12 3.84
CA VAL A 165 9.99 -9.56 4.33
C VAL A 165 9.80 -9.97 5.79
N VAL A 166 9.81 -9.00 6.70
CA VAL A 166 9.74 -9.20 8.16
C VAL A 166 8.35 -8.97 8.75
N GLY A 167 7.40 -8.54 7.96
CA GLY A 167 5.99 -8.37 8.34
C GLY A 167 5.13 -7.95 7.17
N CYS A 168 3.84 -8.28 7.22
CA CYS A 168 2.85 -7.91 6.21
C CYS A 168 1.63 -7.25 6.86
N ALA A 169 1.15 -6.16 6.25
CA ALA A 169 -0.10 -5.52 6.66
C ALA A 169 -1.02 -5.31 5.45
N THR A 170 -2.33 -5.33 5.67
CA THR A 170 -3.29 -5.01 4.60
C THR A 170 -4.47 -4.18 5.10
N VAL A 171 -5.01 -3.37 4.20
CA VAL A 171 -6.28 -2.67 4.34
C VAL A 171 -7.26 -3.28 3.33
N ALA A 172 -8.41 -3.76 3.80
CA ALA A 172 -9.52 -4.26 2.99
C ALA A 172 -9.07 -5.24 1.86
N SER A 173 -8.20 -6.20 2.21
CA SER A 173 -7.61 -7.12 1.23
C SER A 173 -8.61 -8.12 0.67
N GLN A 174 -8.48 -8.45 -0.62
CA GLN A 174 -9.11 -9.63 -1.23
C GLN A 174 -8.49 -10.93 -0.72
N THR A 175 -9.11 -12.07 -1.06
CA THR A 175 -8.59 -13.42 -0.75
C THR A 175 -7.98 -14.14 -1.95
N ALA A 176 -8.20 -13.63 -3.17
CA ALA A 176 -7.63 -14.24 -4.37
C ALA A 176 -6.12 -14.01 -4.44
N GLU A 177 -5.36 -15.05 -4.82
CA GLU A 177 -3.90 -15.03 -4.97
C GLU A 177 -3.14 -14.61 -3.69
N THR A 178 -3.65 -15.03 -2.51
CA THR A 178 -3.10 -14.69 -1.19
C THR A 178 -2.57 -15.91 -0.44
N GLU A 179 -2.40 -17.05 -1.09
CA GLU A 179 -1.99 -18.33 -0.50
C GLU A 179 -0.66 -18.25 0.25
N GLY A 180 0.23 -17.33 -0.14
CA GLY A 180 1.51 -17.07 0.53
C GLY A 180 1.37 -16.68 2.02
N ILE A 181 0.20 -16.19 2.45
CA ILE A 181 -0.08 -15.93 3.87
C ILE A 181 0.11 -17.16 4.76
N ARG A 182 -0.13 -18.37 4.24
CA ARG A 182 0.00 -19.64 4.97
C ARG A 182 1.44 -19.96 5.38
N THR A 183 2.41 -19.40 4.67
CA THR A 183 3.86 -19.58 4.93
C THR A 183 4.49 -18.34 5.57
N LEU A 184 3.69 -17.31 5.87
CA LEU A 184 4.19 -16.07 6.46
C LEU A 184 4.62 -16.25 7.93
N ALA A 185 3.86 -17.01 8.71
CA ALA A 185 4.17 -17.24 10.13
C ALA A 185 5.59 -17.82 10.34
N PRO A 186 6.34 -17.38 11.38
CA PRO A 186 5.90 -16.56 12.53
C PRO A 186 6.01 -15.04 12.34
N ARG A 187 6.30 -14.54 11.13
CA ARG A 187 6.44 -13.10 10.87
C ARG A 187 5.09 -12.40 11.06
N PRO A 188 5.05 -11.23 11.73
CA PRO A 188 3.80 -10.58 12.13
C PRO A 188 2.86 -10.23 10.96
N LEU A 189 1.56 -10.22 11.25
CA LEU A 189 0.48 -9.89 10.35
C LEU A 189 -0.47 -8.85 10.97
N LEU A 190 -0.80 -7.80 10.22
CA LEU A 190 -1.85 -6.83 10.55
C LEU A 190 -2.90 -6.79 9.44
N LEU A 191 -4.17 -6.97 9.78
CA LEU A 191 -5.29 -6.88 8.86
C LEU A 191 -6.26 -5.79 9.35
N LEU A 192 -6.57 -4.82 8.50
CA LEU A 192 -7.52 -3.74 8.75
C LEU A 192 -8.68 -3.83 7.75
N HIS A 193 -9.94 -3.67 8.21
CA HIS A 193 -11.10 -3.72 7.31
C HIS A 193 -12.27 -2.89 7.86
N GLY A 194 -12.99 -2.20 6.98
CA GLY A 194 -14.22 -1.50 7.33
C GLY A 194 -15.42 -2.44 7.27
N THR A 195 -16.29 -2.45 8.30
CA THR A 195 -17.49 -3.32 8.27
C THR A 195 -18.56 -2.84 7.29
N GLY A 196 -18.49 -1.57 6.85
CA GLY A 196 -19.35 -0.98 5.82
C GLY A 196 -18.79 -1.09 4.41
N ASP A 197 -17.68 -1.80 4.21
CA ASP A 197 -17.07 -2.00 2.89
C ASP A 197 -18.04 -2.71 1.93
N ARG A 198 -18.37 -2.02 0.81
CA ARG A 198 -19.26 -2.52 -0.23
C ARG A 198 -18.53 -3.08 -1.44
N THR A 199 -17.20 -2.94 -1.49
CA THR A 199 -16.33 -3.48 -2.53
C THR A 199 -15.90 -4.90 -2.20
N LEU A 200 -15.40 -5.12 -0.97
CA LEU A 200 -14.98 -6.40 -0.45
C LEU A 200 -15.54 -6.63 0.96
N SER A 201 -16.16 -7.78 1.18
CA SER A 201 -16.69 -8.13 2.49
C SER A 201 -15.58 -8.22 3.55
N PRO A 202 -15.80 -7.74 4.79
CA PRO A 202 -14.86 -7.93 5.92
C PRO A 202 -14.49 -9.40 6.15
N TRP A 203 -15.37 -10.33 5.75
CA TRP A 203 -15.08 -11.77 5.72
C TRP A 203 -13.76 -12.10 5.01
N CYS A 204 -13.35 -11.31 4.01
CA CYS A 204 -12.06 -11.52 3.35
C CYS A 204 -10.89 -11.41 4.34
N SER A 205 -10.86 -10.38 5.18
CA SER A 205 -9.81 -10.23 6.20
C SER A 205 -9.95 -11.27 7.33
N GLU A 206 -11.15 -11.62 7.74
CA GLU A 206 -11.38 -12.72 8.69
C GLU A 206 -10.85 -14.04 8.15
N LYS A 207 -11.09 -14.32 6.86
CA LYS A 207 -10.56 -15.51 6.20
C LYS A 207 -9.04 -15.53 6.12
N LEU A 208 -8.43 -14.39 5.80
CA LEU A 208 -6.97 -14.24 5.81
C LEU A 208 -6.38 -14.45 7.20
N TYR A 209 -7.04 -13.92 8.23
CA TYR A 209 -6.66 -14.13 9.63
C TYR A 209 -6.65 -15.62 10.01
N GLU A 210 -7.67 -16.39 9.57
CA GLU A 210 -7.71 -17.85 9.74
C GLU A 210 -6.59 -18.54 8.96
N MET A 211 -6.37 -18.16 7.69
CA MET A 211 -5.37 -18.76 6.80
C MET A 211 -3.95 -18.61 7.33
N TYR A 212 -3.62 -17.50 8.01
CA TYR A 212 -2.33 -17.30 8.65
C TYR A 212 -2.08 -18.33 9.78
N GLY A 213 -3.12 -18.76 10.49
CA GLY A 213 -3.01 -19.72 11.58
C GLY A 213 -2.53 -19.08 12.89
N THR A 214 -2.03 -19.90 13.82
CA THR A 214 -1.75 -19.50 15.22
C THR A 214 -0.27 -19.46 15.59
N LYS A 215 0.63 -19.65 14.62
CA LYS A 215 2.08 -19.81 14.88
C LYS A 215 2.86 -18.49 14.96
N GLY A 216 2.20 -17.34 14.82
CA GLY A 216 2.84 -16.03 14.86
C GLY A 216 1.91 -14.97 15.39
N ASP A 217 2.45 -13.77 15.55
CA ASP A 217 1.69 -12.59 15.96
C ASP A 217 0.80 -12.10 14.82
N ARG A 218 -0.51 -12.00 15.08
CA ARG A 218 -1.51 -11.57 14.11
C ARG A 218 -2.56 -10.69 14.76
N GLU A 219 -2.91 -9.63 14.08
CA GLU A 219 -3.93 -8.68 14.52
C GLU A 219 -4.96 -8.49 13.40
N LEU A 220 -6.25 -8.49 13.75
CA LEU A 220 -7.35 -8.10 12.90
C LEU A 220 -8.12 -6.98 13.59
N LYS A 221 -8.19 -5.81 12.96
CA LYS A 221 -9.01 -4.69 13.41
C LYS A 221 -10.10 -4.43 12.40
N LEU A 222 -11.35 -4.53 12.84
CA LEU A 222 -12.53 -4.13 12.09
C LEU A 222 -12.97 -2.72 12.53
N PHE A 223 -13.21 -1.84 11.56
CA PHE A 223 -13.69 -0.48 11.77
C PHE A 223 -15.19 -0.43 11.48
N ASP A 224 -15.98 -0.17 12.50
CA ASP A 224 -17.44 -0.22 12.40
C ASP A 224 -18.01 0.83 11.43
N GLY A 225 -18.79 0.36 10.46
CA GLY A 225 -19.46 1.18 9.44
C GLY A 225 -18.51 1.91 8.48
N ASP A 226 -17.19 1.65 8.53
CA ASP A 226 -16.24 2.31 7.62
C ASP A 226 -16.19 1.63 6.24
N ASP A 227 -15.76 2.37 5.24
CA ASP A 227 -15.75 1.97 3.83
C ASP A 227 -14.48 1.19 3.43
N HIS A 228 -14.34 0.91 2.13
CA HIS A 228 -13.23 0.17 1.53
C HIS A 228 -11.86 0.84 1.73
N ALA A 229 -11.80 2.14 1.87
CA ALA A 229 -10.56 2.91 2.05
C ALA A 229 -10.31 3.29 3.52
N LEU A 230 -11.22 2.99 4.44
CA LEU A 230 -11.21 3.43 5.84
C LEU A 230 -11.23 4.96 5.95
N THR A 231 -12.10 5.60 5.16
CA THR A 231 -12.13 7.06 5.02
C THR A 231 -12.41 7.78 6.34
N ARG A 232 -13.31 7.23 7.18
CA ARG A 232 -13.68 7.82 8.48
C ARG A 232 -12.61 7.65 9.54
N ASN A 233 -11.90 6.54 9.52
CA ASN A 233 -10.88 6.18 10.50
C ASN A 233 -9.45 6.21 9.91
N ALA A 234 -9.24 6.98 8.84
CA ALA A 234 -7.98 7.02 8.12
C ALA A 234 -6.77 7.32 9.03
N LEU A 235 -6.90 8.23 10.00
CA LEU A 235 -5.81 8.56 10.92
C LEU A 235 -5.53 7.40 11.90
N GLU A 236 -6.54 6.73 12.43
CA GLU A 236 -6.35 5.55 13.30
C GLU A 236 -5.72 4.39 12.53
N ALA A 237 -6.20 4.12 11.30
CA ALA A 237 -5.62 3.10 10.43
C ALA A 237 -4.15 3.42 10.10
N GLU A 238 -3.84 4.67 9.82
CA GLU A 238 -2.47 5.15 9.58
C GLU A 238 -1.57 4.92 10.79
N GLN A 239 -2.04 5.23 12.00
CA GLN A 239 -1.30 5.01 13.25
C GLN A 239 -1.05 3.52 13.51
N LEU A 240 -2.05 2.65 13.28
CA LEU A 240 -1.90 1.20 13.43
C LEU A 240 -0.88 0.64 12.46
N ILE A 241 -0.94 1.03 11.18
CA ILE A 241 0.04 0.60 10.16
C ILE A 241 1.43 1.14 10.51
N GLY A 242 1.55 2.40 10.91
CA GLY A 242 2.82 3.01 11.32
C GLY A 242 3.45 2.30 12.51
N GLY A 243 2.66 2.05 13.55
CA GLY A 243 3.08 1.29 14.73
C GLY A 243 3.51 -0.14 14.40
N PHE A 244 2.78 -0.82 13.50
CA PHE A 244 3.15 -2.13 13.00
C PHE A 244 4.50 -2.11 12.26
N ILE A 245 4.71 -1.15 11.37
CA ILE A 245 5.99 -0.99 10.64
C ILE A 245 7.14 -0.78 11.62
N LEU A 246 6.95 0.08 12.64
CA LEU A 246 7.98 0.33 13.66
C LEU A 246 8.31 -0.94 14.45
N ARG A 247 7.31 -1.70 14.91
CA ARG A 247 7.56 -2.99 15.59
C ARG A 247 8.35 -3.96 14.72
N CYS A 248 7.98 -4.11 13.46
CA CYS A 248 8.71 -4.96 12.50
C CYS A 248 10.14 -4.48 12.24
N ALA A 249 10.39 -3.17 12.35
CA ALA A 249 11.73 -2.58 12.24
C ALA A 249 12.55 -2.66 13.55
N GLY A 250 12.00 -3.24 14.61
CA GLY A 250 12.64 -3.30 15.94
C GLY A 250 12.67 -1.96 16.67
N LEU A 251 11.75 -1.04 16.34
CA LEU A 251 11.64 0.29 16.91
C LEU A 251 10.41 0.36 17.84
N ASP A 252 10.50 1.20 18.88
CA ASP A 252 9.40 1.41 19.81
C ASP A 252 8.33 2.35 19.22
N PRO A 253 7.08 1.88 19.00
CA PRO A 253 5.99 2.72 18.51
C PRO A 253 5.61 3.83 19.50
N HIS A 254 5.73 3.60 20.82
CA HIS A 254 5.33 4.58 21.82
C HIS A 254 6.29 5.78 21.84
N ALA A 255 7.59 5.54 21.66
CA ALA A 255 8.57 6.61 21.53
C ALA A 255 8.35 7.51 20.30
N ASN A 256 7.60 7.02 19.29
CA ASN A 256 7.32 7.68 18.03
C ASN A 256 5.83 8.07 17.85
N ALA A 257 4.99 7.85 18.88
CA ALA A 257 3.53 8.05 18.79
C ALA A 257 3.14 9.48 18.39
N HIS A 258 3.84 10.50 18.89
CA HIS A 258 3.56 11.90 18.54
C HIS A 258 3.71 12.16 17.03
N GLY A 259 4.79 11.68 16.41
CA GLY A 259 5.00 11.84 14.95
C GLY A 259 3.96 11.09 14.12
N LEU A 260 3.44 9.96 14.60
CA LEU A 260 2.38 9.21 13.91
C LEU A 260 0.98 9.84 14.10
N SER A 261 0.76 10.63 15.15
CA SER A 261 -0.56 11.22 15.43
C SER A 261 -0.84 12.52 14.69
N GLU A 262 0.16 13.11 14.03
CA GLU A 262 0.00 14.34 13.26
C GLU A 262 -0.96 14.12 12.07
N ARG A 263 -1.85 15.08 11.79
CA ARG A 263 -2.75 15.05 10.63
C ARG A 263 -2.13 15.83 9.48
N LEU A 264 -1.54 15.13 8.50
CA LEU A 264 -0.91 15.75 7.32
C LEU A 264 -1.86 15.87 6.11
N VAL A 265 -3.02 15.22 6.13
CA VAL A 265 -4.04 15.27 5.08
C VAL A 265 -5.39 15.57 5.71
N GLY A 266 -6.06 16.61 5.22
CA GLY A 266 -7.43 16.96 5.60
C GLY A 266 -8.43 15.92 5.07
N ASP A 267 -9.53 15.69 5.79
CA ASP A 267 -10.50 14.65 5.41
C ASP A 267 -11.15 14.95 4.04
N GLU A 268 -11.37 16.24 3.73
CA GLU A 268 -11.94 16.68 2.45
C GLU A 268 -11.01 16.48 1.24
N GLU A 269 -9.69 16.42 1.47
CA GLU A 269 -8.69 16.26 0.40
C GLU A 269 -8.42 14.81 0.01
N ARG A 270 -8.76 13.85 0.89
CA ARG A 270 -8.35 12.44 0.79
C ARG A 270 -8.73 11.79 -0.54
N VAL A 271 -10.00 11.89 -0.91
CA VAL A 271 -10.52 11.27 -2.15
C VAL A 271 -9.93 11.93 -3.41
N GLU A 272 -9.76 13.25 -3.38
CA GLU A 272 -9.17 13.96 -4.52
C GLU A 272 -7.69 13.60 -4.71
N LEU A 273 -6.93 13.44 -3.63
CA LEU A 273 -5.55 12.96 -3.68
C LEU A 273 -5.47 11.52 -4.23
N MET A 274 -6.36 10.62 -3.81
CA MET A 274 -6.46 9.26 -4.37
C MET A 274 -6.72 9.28 -5.88
N ARG A 275 -7.61 10.18 -6.35
CA ARG A 275 -7.89 10.34 -7.78
C ARG A 275 -6.66 10.83 -8.53
N LYS A 276 -5.98 11.86 -8.05
CA LYS A 276 -4.72 12.37 -8.62
C LYS A 276 -3.60 11.34 -8.55
N GLY A 277 -3.55 10.55 -7.49
CA GLY A 277 -2.56 9.50 -7.28
C GLY A 277 -2.75 8.24 -8.13
N GLY A 278 -3.87 8.14 -8.85
CA GLY A 278 -4.17 7.00 -9.69
C GLY A 278 -4.80 5.82 -8.95
N ASP A 279 -5.04 5.95 -7.65
CA ASP A 279 -5.57 4.88 -6.81
C ASP A 279 -7.02 4.51 -7.17
N LEU A 280 -7.77 5.44 -7.78
CA LEU A 280 -9.15 5.24 -8.23
C LEU A 280 -9.29 5.02 -9.75
N ARG A 281 -8.24 4.57 -10.45
CA ARG A 281 -8.30 4.30 -11.91
C ARG A 281 -9.21 3.13 -12.29
N ARG A 282 -9.47 2.22 -11.38
CA ARG A 282 -10.49 1.17 -11.49
C ARG A 282 -11.48 1.35 -10.35
N ASN A 283 -12.69 0.81 -10.51
CA ASN A 283 -13.80 0.94 -9.55
C ASN A 283 -13.46 0.36 -8.17
N GLU A 284 -12.56 1.00 -7.47
CA GLU A 284 -12.42 0.95 -6.04
C GLU A 284 -13.47 1.96 -5.54
N SER A 285 -14.67 1.50 -5.14
CA SER A 285 -15.70 2.41 -4.65
C SER A 285 -15.27 2.96 -3.29
N VAL A 286 -15.10 4.26 -3.26
CA VAL A 286 -14.97 5.04 -2.02
C VAL A 286 -16.28 5.80 -1.92
N ASP A 287 -17.13 5.44 -0.95
CA ASP A 287 -18.44 6.07 -0.70
C ASP A 287 -18.32 7.40 0.03
#